data_03674818d3f86baa4973f3c345e1072a
#
_entry.id   03674818d3f86baa4973f3c345e1072a
#
_cell.length_a   1.000
_cell.length_b   1.000
_cell.length_c   1.000
_cell.angle_alpha   90.00
_cell.angle_beta   90.00
_cell.angle_gamma   90.00
#
_symmetry.space_group_name_H-M   'P 1'
#
loop_
_entity.id
_entity.type
_entity.pdbx_description
1 polymer ?
#
loop_
_entity_poly.entity_id
_entity_poly.type
_entity_poly.pdbx_seq_one_letter_code
_entity_poly.pdbx_strand_id
1 'polypeptide(L)'
;KSSAASDVYKRQVQKGGSAPIVDVLPYAGRATKHGLNMLCGPGNDMVSTTALTAAGCHVILFSTGRGTPFGAPAPTLKVFTNQRLCDHKANWMDFNAGVIATGERTLDEAAHDLYQLVLETASGKLTSAERRGCHEISIWKDGVCL
;
A
#
# COMPACT_ATOMS: atom_id res chain seq x y z
N LYS A 1 18.82 14.55 -9.61
CA LYS A 1 17.35 14.53 -9.83
C LYS A 1 16.71 14.07 -8.55
N SER A 2 16.00 14.96 -7.88
CA SER A 2 15.31 14.62 -6.64
C SER A 2 14.20 13.61 -6.93
N SER A 3 14.32 12.40 -6.43
CA SER A 3 13.25 11.40 -6.49
C SER A 3 11.98 11.87 -5.77
N ALA A 4 12.13 12.71 -4.74
CA ALA A 4 11.04 13.27 -3.96
C ALA A 4 10.06 14.13 -4.81
N ALA A 5 10.56 14.97 -5.71
CA ALA A 5 9.70 15.77 -6.60
C ALA A 5 8.92 14.90 -7.60
N SER A 6 9.54 13.80 -8.07
CA SER A 6 8.89 12.81 -8.94
C SER A 6 7.79 12.03 -8.17
N ASP A 7 7.97 11.76 -6.89
CA ASP A 7 7.02 11.02 -6.07
C ASP A 7 5.79 11.86 -5.71
N VAL A 8 5.96 13.18 -5.46
CA VAL A 8 4.84 14.09 -5.19
C VAL A 8 3.91 14.23 -6.39
N TYR A 9 4.44 14.36 -7.62
CA TYR A 9 3.61 14.60 -8.81
C TYR A 9 3.05 13.34 -9.47
N LYS A 10 3.76 12.21 -9.40
CA LYS A 10 3.41 11.00 -10.18
C LYS A 10 2.83 9.86 -9.37
N ARG A 11 3.05 9.81 -8.07
CA ARG A 11 2.69 8.65 -7.26
C ARG A 11 1.58 8.88 -6.26
N GLN A 12 1.50 10.04 -5.63
CA GLN A 12 0.53 10.26 -4.56
C GLN A 12 -0.84 10.70 -5.07
N VAL A 13 -0.91 11.66 -5.99
CA VAL A 13 -2.17 12.20 -6.47
C VAL A 13 -2.92 11.25 -7.40
N GLN A 14 -2.21 10.61 -8.35
CA GLN A 14 -2.85 9.69 -9.30
C GLN A 14 -3.32 8.38 -8.67
N LYS A 15 -2.70 7.92 -7.59
CA LYS A 15 -3.14 6.70 -6.88
C LYS A 15 -4.47 6.89 -6.14
N GLY A 16 -4.85 8.10 -5.83
CA GLY A 16 -6.15 8.42 -5.24
C GLY A 16 -7.32 8.31 -6.21
N GLY A 17 -7.05 8.15 -7.51
CA GLY A 17 -8.08 8.10 -8.53
C GLY A 17 -8.82 9.44 -8.70
N SER A 18 -10.08 9.39 -9.10
CA SER A 18 -10.94 10.55 -9.35
C SER A 18 -11.91 10.86 -8.20
N ALA A 19 -11.84 10.13 -7.10
CA ALA A 19 -12.71 10.37 -5.95
C ALA A 19 -12.40 11.73 -5.28
N PRO A 20 -13.43 12.48 -4.83
CA PRO A 20 -13.21 13.73 -4.13
C PRO A 20 -12.50 13.51 -2.81
N ILE A 21 -11.49 14.32 -2.51
CA ILE A 21 -10.81 14.31 -1.20
C ILE A 21 -11.76 14.95 -0.18
N VAL A 22 -12.12 14.20 0.85
CA VAL A 22 -13.06 14.64 1.89
C VAL A 22 -12.36 15.20 3.13
N ASP A 23 -11.09 14.83 3.34
CA ASP A 23 -10.30 15.34 4.45
C ASP A 23 -8.79 15.28 4.18
N VAL A 24 -8.05 16.15 4.87
CA VAL A 24 -6.58 16.15 4.90
C VAL A 24 -6.14 16.06 6.36
N LEU A 25 -5.52 14.94 6.71
CA LEU A 25 -5.15 14.60 8.07
C LEU A 25 -3.68 14.96 8.34
N PRO A 26 -3.36 15.49 9.53
CA PRO A 26 -1.97 15.61 9.96
C PRO A 26 -1.34 14.23 10.12
N TYR A 27 -0.04 14.18 10.35
CA TYR A 27 0.67 12.92 10.59
C TYR A 27 -0.04 12.10 11.67
N ALA A 28 -0.42 10.87 11.28
CA ALA A 28 -1.18 9.95 12.13
C ALA A 28 -2.53 10.46 12.65
N GLY A 29 -3.08 11.51 12.07
CA GLY A 29 -4.43 11.97 12.36
C GLY A 29 -5.45 10.88 12.06
N ARG A 30 -6.41 10.67 12.98
CA ARG A 30 -7.41 9.62 12.83
C ARG A 30 -8.44 9.97 11.76
N ALA A 31 -8.66 9.04 10.84
CA ALA A 31 -9.69 9.17 9.81
C ALA A 31 -11.09 8.97 10.45
N THR A 32 -11.94 9.97 10.34
CA THR A 32 -13.32 9.97 10.89
C THR A 32 -14.38 10.19 9.81
N LYS A 33 -13.99 10.69 8.65
CA LYS A 33 -14.90 10.94 7.53
C LYS A 33 -14.85 9.78 6.53
N HIS A 34 -16.01 9.34 6.06
CA HIS A 34 -16.09 8.35 4.99
C HIS A 34 -15.70 8.98 3.64
N GLY A 35 -14.87 8.30 2.88
CA GLY A 35 -14.38 8.73 1.58
C GLY A 35 -12.86 8.80 1.51
N LEU A 36 -12.32 9.43 0.46
CA LEU A 36 -10.88 9.57 0.25
C LEU A 36 -10.30 10.61 1.21
N ASN A 37 -9.52 10.17 2.18
CA ASN A 37 -8.76 11.02 3.08
C ASN A 37 -7.29 11.03 2.68
N MET A 38 -6.65 12.19 2.72
CA MET A 38 -5.21 12.34 2.53
C MET A 38 -4.54 12.40 3.90
N LEU A 39 -3.55 11.56 4.13
CA LEU A 39 -2.75 11.54 5.36
C LEU A 39 -1.37 12.12 5.09
N CYS A 40 -0.96 13.12 5.86
CA CYS A 40 0.42 13.62 5.84
C CYS A 40 1.35 12.53 6.41
N GLY A 41 2.36 12.14 5.64
CA GLY A 41 3.31 11.10 6.03
C GLY A 41 4.66 11.28 5.34
N PRO A 42 5.75 10.76 5.94
CA PRO A 42 7.08 10.80 5.34
C PRO A 42 7.21 9.79 4.20
N GLY A 43 8.26 9.92 3.40
CA GLY A 43 8.57 8.99 2.32
C GLY A 43 9.15 7.63 2.77
N ASN A 44 9.34 7.41 4.06
CA ASN A 44 9.82 6.14 4.61
C ASN A 44 8.65 5.17 4.78
N ASP A 45 8.72 4.00 4.14
CA ASP A 45 7.64 3.01 4.09
C ASP A 45 7.17 2.55 5.47
N MET A 46 8.10 2.26 6.39
CA MET A 46 7.79 1.78 7.73
C MET A 46 7.10 2.87 8.58
N VAL A 47 7.59 4.09 8.50
CA VAL A 47 7.00 5.23 9.24
C VAL A 47 5.62 5.57 8.68
N SER A 48 5.47 5.58 7.35
CA SER A 48 4.19 5.86 6.68
C SER A 48 3.13 4.81 7.00
N THR A 49 3.46 3.54 6.97
CA THR A 49 2.51 2.46 7.27
C THR A 49 2.15 2.39 8.75
N THR A 50 3.08 2.74 9.63
CA THR A 50 2.78 2.94 11.07
C THR A 50 1.77 4.08 11.25
N ALA A 51 1.95 5.21 10.54
CA ALA A 51 1.01 6.33 10.57
C ALA A 51 -0.37 5.96 10.00
N LEU A 52 -0.42 5.19 8.90
CA LEU A 52 -1.68 4.69 8.35
C LEU A 52 -2.43 3.79 9.34
N THR A 53 -1.72 2.89 10.00
CA THR A 53 -2.31 2.02 11.04
C THR A 53 -2.86 2.86 12.21
N ALA A 54 -2.12 3.86 12.67
CA ALA A 54 -2.57 4.76 13.73
C ALA A 54 -3.76 5.62 13.30
N ALA A 55 -3.84 5.99 12.01
CA ALA A 55 -4.99 6.71 11.44
C ALA A 55 -6.26 5.85 11.36
N GLY A 56 -6.16 4.54 11.57
CA GLY A 56 -7.27 3.60 11.61
C GLY A 56 -7.39 2.68 10.39
N CYS A 57 -6.36 2.56 9.56
CA CYS A 57 -6.37 1.62 8.44
C CYS A 57 -6.34 0.18 8.95
N HIS A 58 -7.30 -0.63 8.52
CA HIS A 58 -7.41 -2.05 8.85
C HIS A 58 -6.74 -2.97 7.81
N VAL A 59 -6.55 -2.50 6.59
CA VAL A 59 -5.83 -3.18 5.50
C VAL A 59 -4.99 -2.13 4.78
N ILE A 60 -3.75 -2.47 4.47
CA ILE A 60 -2.82 -1.61 3.74
C ILE A 60 -2.52 -2.23 2.39
N LEU A 61 -2.72 -1.48 1.30
CA LEU A 61 -2.27 -1.84 -0.04
C LEU A 61 -0.89 -1.24 -0.29
N PHE A 62 0.11 -2.10 -0.41
CA PHE A 62 1.50 -1.69 -0.59
C PHE A 62 2.00 -2.04 -1.99
N SER A 63 2.07 -1.05 -2.86
CA SER A 63 2.57 -1.25 -4.22
C SER A 63 4.10 -1.12 -4.29
N THR A 64 4.76 -2.10 -4.93
CA THR A 64 6.22 -2.10 -5.07
C THR A 64 6.66 -2.67 -6.40
N GLY A 65 7.67 -2.06 -7.03
CA GLY A 65 8.32 -2.57 -8.25
C GLY A 65 9.52 -3.48 -7.99
N ARG A 66 10.11 -3.43 -6.80
CA ARG A 66 11.31 -4.21 -6.42
C ARG A 66 11.04 -5.35 -5.46
N GLY A 67 9.88 -5.33 -4.83
CA GLY A 67 9.51 -6.29 -3.80
C GLY A 67 10.21 -6.05 -2.47
N THR A 68 9.47 -6.29 -1.40
CA THR A 68 9.97 -6.23 -0.02
C THR A 68 9.28 -7.30 0.82
N PRO A 69 9.98 -7.94 1.78
CA PRO A 69 9.34 -8.84 2.73
C PRO A 69 8.51 -8.10 3.79
N PHE A 70 8.59 -6.78 3.82
CA PHE A 70 7.97 -5.90 4.82
C PHE A 70 6.48 -6.20 5.05
N GLY A 71 6.06 -6.16 6.29
CA GLY A 71 4.67 -6.19 6.74
C GLY A 71 4.47 -5.15 7.84
N ALA A 72 3.43 -4.33 7.73
CA ALA A 72 3.04 -3.34 8.72
C ALA A 72 2.25 -3.98 9.88
N PRO A 73 1.93 -3.22 10.96
CA PRO A 73 1.10 -3.74 12.04
C PRO A 73 -0.32 -4.14 11.61
N ALA A 74 -0.87 -3.50 10.58
CA ALA A 74 -2.11 -3.94 9.93
C ALA A 74 -1.81 -4.88 8.75
N PRO A 75 -2.74 -5.80 8.38
CA PRO A 75 -2.62 -6.66 7.22
C PRO A 75 -2.16 -5.88 5.99
N THR A 76 -1.03 -6.30 5.39
CA THR A 76 -0.38 -5.57 4.31
C THR A 76 -0.36 -6.42 3.04
N LEU A 77 -1.25 -6.11 2.10
CA LEU A 77 -1.31 -6.71 0.78
C LEU A 77 -0.24 -6.09 -0.13
N LYS A 78 0.70 -6.89 -0.56
CA LYS A 78 1.75 -6.44 -1.47
C LYS A 78 1.36 -6.67 -2.92
N VAL A 79 1.25 -5.53 -3.64
CA VAL A 79 0.92 -5.47 -5.06
C VAL A 79 2.19 -5.24 -5.86
N PHE A 80 2.54 -6.19 -6.73
CA PHE A 80 3.73 -6.14 -7.56
C PHE A 80 3.38 -5.82 -9.01
N THR A 81 4.25 -5.04 -9.65
CA THR A 81 4.10 -4.63 -11.05
C THR A 81 5.15 -5.23 -11.99
N ASN A 82 6.00 -6.13 -11.49
CA ASN A 82 7.11 -6.72 -12.24
C ASN A 82 7.03 -8.24 -12.24
N GLN A 83 6.68 -8.83 -13.40
CA GLN A 83 6.53 -10.28 -13.58
C GLN A 83 7.78 -11.07 -13.17
N ARG A 84 9.00 -10.63 -13.54
CA ARG A 84 10.24 -11.33 -13.20
C ARG A 84 10.48 -11.46 -11.70
N LEU A 85 10.01 -10.47 -10.93
CA LEU A 85 10.07 -10.54 -9.47
C LEU A 85 9.03 -11.49 -8.90
N CYS A 86 7.90 -11.62 -9.57
CA CYS A 86 6.86 -12.58 -9.21
C CYS A 86 7.43 -14.00 -9.19
N ASP A 87 8.18 -14.36 -10.21
CA ASP A 87 8.74 -15.71 -10.37
C ASP A 87 9.80 -16.04 -9.31
N HIS A 88 10.60 -15.04 -8.89
CA HIS A 88 11.67 -15.24 -7.92
C HIS A 88 11.27 -15.04 -6.46
N LYS A 89 10.19 -14.30 -6.19
CA LYS A 89 9.77 -13.88 -4.84
C LYS A 89 8.29 -14.13 -4.58
N ALA A 90 7.75 -15.21 -5.11
CA ALA A 90 6.32 -15.55 -5.01
C ALA A 90 5.80 -15.55 -3.57
N ASN A 91 6.63 -15.92 -2.59
CA ASN A 91 6.29 -15.94 -1.17
C ASN A 91 6.27 -14.56 -0.48
N TRP A 92 6.68 -13.50 -1.19
CA TRP A 92 6.63 -12.12 -0.66
C TRP A 92 5.42 -11.34 -1.17
N MET A 93 4.68 -11.93 -2.11
CA MET A 93 3.62 -11.28 -2.85
C MET A 93 2.24 -11.74 -2.44
N ASP A 94 1.27 -10.84 -2.63
CA ASP A 94 -0.13 -11.15 -2.48
C ASP A 94 -0.88 -10.99 -3.81
N PHE A 95 -0.50 -9.99 -4.63
CA PHE A 95 -1.15 -9.71 -5.91
C PHE A 95 -0.14 -9.31 -6.99
N ASN A 96 -0.26 -9.94 -8.17
CA ASN A 96 0.55 -9.62 -9.35
C ASN A 96 -0.19 -8.69 -10.30
N ALA A 97 0.10 -7.40 -10.27
CA ALA A 97 -0.42 -6.43 -11.23
C ALA A 97 0.42 -6.37 -12.53
N GLY A 98 1.53 -7.09 -12.62
CA GLY A 98 2.36 -7.18 -13.84
C GLY A 98 1.61 -7.81 -15.01
N VAL A 99 0.59 -8.62 -14.75
CA VAL A 99 -0.30 -9.23 -15.76
C VAL A 99 -1.01 -8.21 -16.65
N ILE A 100 -1.20 -6.97 -16.14
CA ILE A 100 -1.76 -5.86 -16.93
C ILE A 100 -0.73 -5.40 -17.98
N ALA A 101 0.53 -5.30 -17.59
CA ALA A 101 1.61 -4.85 -18.48
C ALA A 101 1.96 -5.91 -19.54
N THR A 102 1.77 -7.19 -19.25
CA THR A 102 1.95 -8.29 -20.23
C THR A 102 0.73 -8.49 -21.14
N GLY A 103 -0.40 -7.85 -20.83
CA GLY A 103 -1.64 -8.01 -21.60
C GLY A 103 -2.41 -9.29 -21.30
N GLU A 104 -2.04 -10.04 -20.27
CA GLU A 104 -2.73 -11.27 -19.84
C GLU A 104 -4.09 -10.98 -19.20
N ARG A 105 -4.24 -9.82 -18.58
CA ARG A 105 -5.46 -9.32 -17.95
C ARG A 105 -5.69 -7.87 -18.31
N THR A 106 -6.96 -7.49 -18.45
CA THR A 106 -7.36 -6.09 -18.54
C THR A 106 -7.22 -5.39 -17.18
N LEU A 107 -7.20 -4.08 -17.19
CA LEU A 107 -7.19 -3.29 -15.94
C LEU A 107 -8.41 -3.57 -15.07
N ASP A 108 -9.59 -3.68 -15.69
CA ASP A 108 -10.85 -3.90 -14.97
C ASP A 108 -10.91 -5.29 -14.32
N GLU A 109 -10.46 -6.33 -15.03
CA GLU A 109 -10.35 -7.69 -14.47
C GLU A 109 -9.37 -7.72 -13.29
N ALA A 110 -8.20 -7.14 -13.45
CA ALA A 110 -7.20 -7.10 -12.39
C ALA A 110 -7.66 -6.26 -11.18
N ALA A 111 -8.39 -5.18 -11.41
CA ALA A 111 -8.99 -4.36 -10.35
C ALA A 111 -10.05 -5.13 -9.57
N HIS A 112 -10.90 -5.92 -10.28
CA HIS A 112 -11.88 -6.79 -9.66
C HIS A 112 -11.22 -7.87 -8.79
N ASP A 113 -10.20 -8.54 -9.32
CA ASP A 113 -9.47 -9.58 -8.60
C ASP A 113 -8.77 -9.02 -7.34
N LEU A 114 -8.15 -7.82 -7.45
CA LEU A 114 -7.57 -7.13 -6.30
C LEU A 114 -8.61 -6.76 -5.25
N TYR A 115 -9.78 -6.27 -5.68
CA TYR A 115 -10.87 -5.94 -4.77
C TYR A 115 -11.38 -7.16 -4.01
N GLN A 116 -11.56 -8.31 -4.69
CA GLN A 116 -11.92 -9.57 -4.03
C GLN A 116 -10.86 -9.99 -3.00
N LEU A 117 -9.59 -9.88 -3.33
CA LEU A 117 -8.50 -10.18 -2.40
C LEU A 117 -8.53 -9.26 -1.16
N VAL A 118 -8.87 -7.99 -1.32
CA VAL A 118 -9.05 -7.06 -0.18
C VAL A 118 -10.19 -7.52 0.73
N LEU A 119 -11.33 -7.93 0.17
CA LEU A 119 -12.46 -8.44 0.93
C LEU A 119 -12.12 -9.74 1.68
N GLU A 120 -11.42 -10.67 1.03
CA GLU A 120 -10.94 -11.90 1.66
C GLU A 120 -9.98 -11.61 2.82
N THR A 121 -9.06 -10.64 2.64
CA THR A 121 -8.12 -10.23 3.69
C THR A 121 -8.86 -9.57 4.85
N ALA A 122 -9.82 -8.71 4.58
CA ALA A 122 -10.68 -8.10 5.59
C ALA A 122 -11.52 -9.15 6.34
N SER A 123 -11.78 -10.30 5.70
CA SER A 123 -12.49 -11.44 6.28
C SER A 123 -11.58 -12.45 7.00
N GLY A 124 -10.27 -12.15 7.15
CA GLY A 124 -9.33 -12.96 7.92
C GLY A 124 -8.36 -13.81 7.11
N LYS A 125 -8.30 -13.67 5.77
CA LYS A 125 -7.24 -14.29 4.97
C LYS A 125 -5.89 -13.63 5.27
N LEU A 126 -4.92 -14.44 5.71
CA LEU A 126 -3.59 -13.95 6.03
C LEU A 126 -2.84 -13.53 4.77
N THR A 127 -2.20 -12.37 4.84
CA THR A 127 -1.25 -11.88 3.83
C THR A 127 0.05 -12.68 3.84
N SER A 128 0.87 -12.55 2.80
CA SER A 128 2.18 -13.20 2.74
C SER A 128 3.14 -12.70 3.82
N ALA A 129 3.01 -11.45 4.27
CA ALA A 129 3.78 -10.92 5.40
C ALA A 129 3.36 -11.57 6.72
N GLU A 130 2.05 -11.64 6.99
CA GLU A 130 1.54 -12.27 8.22
C GLU A 130 1.88 -13.75 8.32
N ARG A 131 1.77 -14.50 7.22
CA ARG A 131 2.20 -15.92 7.19
C ARG A 131 3.67 -16.14 7.56
N ARG A 132 4.50 -15.10 7.42
CA ARG A 132 5.93 -15.12 7.79
C ARG A 132 6.22 -14.44 9.12
N GLY A 133 5.19 -13.96 9.82
CA GLY A 133 5.35 -13.26 11.09
C GLY A 133 6.00 -11.88 10.97
N CYS A 134 5.89 -11.22 9.79
CA CYS A 134 6.42 -9.89 9.58
C CYS A 134 5.36 -8.85 9.98
N HIS A 135 5.62 -8.12 11.07
CA HIS A 135 4.73 -7.09 11.63
C HIS A 135 5.60 -5.95 12.17
N GLU A 136 6.29 -5.24 11.25
CA GLU A 136 7.22 -4.19 11.63
C GLU A 136 6.45 -2.92 12.02
N ILE A 137 6.90 -2.29 13.08
CA ILE A 137 6.46 -0.99 13.54
C ILE A 137 7.66 -0.06 13.69
N SER A 138 7.54 1.17 13.22
CA SER A 138 8.56 2.18 13.45
C SER A 138 8.30 2.97 14.73
N ILE A 139 9.35 3.58 15.26
CA ILE A 139 9.22 4.58 16.32
C ILE A 139 8.38 5.75 15.75
N TRP A 140 7.39 6.15 16.52
CA TRP A 140 6.57 7.31 16.21
C TRP A 140 7.44 8.56 16.08
N LYS A 141 7.34 9.22 14.96
CA LYS A 141 8.13 10.42 14.69
C LYS A 141 7.26 11.46 14.01
N ASP A 142 7.17 12.61 14.65
CA ASP A 142 6.60 13.83 14.08
C ASP A 142 7.69 14.64 13.38
N GLY A 143 7.36 15.23 12.22
CA GLY A 143 8.25 16.03 11.42
C GLY A 143 8.85 15.32 10.20
N VAL A 144 9.85 15.93 9.58
CA VAL A 144 10.49 15.40 8.37
C VAL A 144 11.36 14.19 8.72
N CYS A 145 11.05 13.06 8.09
CA CYS A 145 11.86 11.86 8.09
C CYS A 145 12.56 11.74 6.72
N LEU A 146 13.88 11.80 6.71
CA LEU A 146 14.70 11.57 5.51
C LEU A 146 14.92 10.08 5.30
#